data_029fd916240a25d1989ed005e864dbaa
#
_entry.id   029fd916240a25d1989ed005e864dbaa
#
_cell.length_a   1.000
_cell.length_b   1.000
_cell.length_c   1.000
_cell.angle_alpha   90.00
_cell.angle_beta   90.00
_cell.angle_gamma   90.00
#
_symmetry.space_group_name_H-M   'P 1'
#
loop_
_entity.id
_entity.type
_entity.pdbx_description
1 polymer ?
#
loop_
_entity_poly.entity_id
_entity_poly.type
_entity_poly.pdbx_seq_one_letter_code
_entity_poly.pdbx_strand_id
1 'polypeptide(L)'
;MSEHKSWSSEWYQDIFREASNIAMSHALTALSNMIGEIEMEPPTVEVLPRAKFLAMIASRGIRDSFVVMFDITEGLSGLTILQFPKKSVRALVSLLLGMDPEDEGMDEMGRSAIMEIGNILISVYTDILAQLIGEPVSLSPPKPVESLYDAEMELARPDLRDVTEVLAFKTRFYQANTDVESFFYLVPTKDAFDKLVSRLEAQIESIGTKGDIPGSEGAEAGMNTDPEENGSGEG
;
A
#
# COMPACT_ATOMS: atom_id res chain seq x y z
N MET A 1 -25.91 -3.27 -18.92
CA MET A 1 -25.63 -2.48 -17.71
C MET A 1 -24.49 -3.22 -17.04
N SER A 2 -23.25 -2.74 -17.15
CA SER A 2 -22.13 -3.33 -16.42
C SER A 2 -22.35 -2.99 -14.94
N GLU A 3 -22.44 -4.01 -14.10
CA GLU A 3 -22.38 -3.83 -12.65
C GLU A 3 -21.14 -3.00 -12.35
N HIS A 4 -21.32 -1.91 -11.62
CA HIS A 4 -20.22 -1.07 -11.17
C HIS A 4 -19.43 -1.90 -10.16
N LYS A 5 -18.31 -2.45 -10.62
CA LYS A 5 -17.39 -3.18 -9.73
C LYS A 5 -16.84 -2.17 -8.72
N SER A 6 -16.98 -2.47 -7.46
CA SER A 6 -16.45 -1.66 -6.36
C SER A 6 -15.28 -2.38 -5.70
N TRP A 7 -14.24 -1.63 -5.33
CA TRP A 7 -13.13 -2.16 -4.53
C TRP A 7 -13.52 -2.54 -3.11
N SER A 8 -14.75 -2.26 -2.72
CA SER A 8 -15.28 -2.63 -1.39
C SER A 8 -15.49 -4.14 -1.22
N SER A 9 -15.32 -4.96 -2.28
CA SER A 9 -15.37 -6.40 -2.11
C SER A 9 -14.18 -6.87 -1.25
N GLU A 10 -14.45 -7.79 -0.33
CA GLU A 10 -13.47 -8.36 0.60
C GLU A 10 -12.23 -8.90 -0.11
N TRP A 11 -12.45 -9.47 -1.28
CA TRP A 11 -11.42 -10.03 -2.13
C TRP A 11 -10.40 -9.00 -2.64
N TYR A 12 -10.82 -7.82 -3.14
CA TYR A 12 -9.89 -6.75 -3.52
C TYR A 12 -9.12 -6.22 -2.33
N GLN A 13 -9.78 -6.11 -1.17
CA GLN A 13 -9.12 -5.67 0.05
C GLN A 13 -8.00 -6.63 0.48
N ASP A 14 -8.20 -7.95 0.31
CA ASP A 14 -7.18 -8.95 0.64
C ASP A 14 -5.97 -8.84 -0.28
N ILE A 15 -6.17 -8.63 -1.59
CA ILE A 15 -5.06 -8.42 -2.54
C ILE A 15 -4.28 -7.15 -2.19
N PHE A 16 -4.96 -6.05 -1.94
CA PHE A 16 -4.29 -4.81 -1.57
C PHE A 16 -3.57 -4.92 -0.22
N ARG A 17 -4.11 -5.70 0.71
CA ARG A 17 -3.45 -5.97 1.99
C ARG A 17 -2.17 -6.78 1.79
N GLU A 18 -2.20 -7.85 1.00
CA GLU A 18 -1.03 -8.66 0.71
C GLU A 18 0.05 -7.86 -0.02
N ALA A 19 -0.34 -7.13 -1.06
CA ALA A 19 0.55 -6.21 -1.77
C ALA A 19 1.17 -5.18 -0.82
N SER A 20 0.40 -4.62 0.10
CA SER A 20 0.87 -3.66 1.10
C SER A 20 1.85 -4.28 2.09
N ASN A 21 1.66 -5.54 2.49
CA ASN A 21 2.61 -6.25 3.37
C ASN A 21 3.98 -6.41 2.70
N ILE A 22 4.01 -6.75 1.41
CA ILE A 22 5.25 -6.85 0.64
C ILE A 22 5.95 -5.50 0.57
N ALA A 23 5.20 -4.43 0.26
CA ALA A 23 5.73 -3.08 0.24
C ALA A 23 6.35 -2.67 1.55
N MET A 24 5.61 -2.91 2.61
CA MET A 24 6.06 -2.49 3.93
C MET A 24 7.37 -3.18 4.33
N SER A 25 7.60 -4.41 3.91
CA SER A 25 8.89 -5.09 4.12
C SER A 25 10.05 -4.35 3.43
N HIS A 26 9.82 -3.84 2.22
CA HIS A 26 10.80 -3.03 1.50
C HIS A 26 10.99 -1.65 2.15
N ALA A 27 9.87 -0.99 2.54
CA ALA A 27 9.92 0.29 3.23
C ALA A 27 10.64 0.17 4.58
N LEU A 28 10.36 -0.88 5.35
CA LEU A 28 11.02 -1.17 6.62
C LEU A 28 12.54 -1.23 6.46
N THR A 29 13.01 -1.96 5.46
CA THR A 29 14.44 -2.08 5.18
C THR A 29 15.06 -0.72 4.82
N ALA A 30 14.41 0.05 3.95
CA ALA A 30 14.90 1.36 3.53
C ALA A 30 14.90 2.38 4.69
N LEU A 31 13.83 2.43 5.46
CA LEU A 31 13.71 3.33 6.61
C LEU A 31 14.67 2.96 7.74
N SER A 32 14.85 1.65 8.03
CA SER A 32 15.80 1.20 9.05
C SER A 32 17.25 1.61 8.74
N ASN A 33 17.60 1.73 7.47
CA ASN A 33 18.90 2.24 7.05
C ASN A 33 19.09 3.74 7.36
N MET A 34 18.00 4.50 7.46
CA MET A 34 18.03 5.95 7.69
C MET A 34 17.90 6.31 9.17
N ILE A 35 16.95 5.68 9.86
CA ILE A 35 16.56 6.07 11.22
C ILE A 35 16.88 4.99 12.26
N GLY A 36 17.52 3.90 11.88
CA GLY A 36 17.87 2.79 12.76
C GLY A 36 16.75 1.73 12.85
N GLU A 37 16.91 0.79 13.78
CA GLU A 37 15.97 -0.33 13.93
C GLU A 37 14.57 0.17 14.27
N ILE A 38 13.60 -0.20 13.43
CA ILE A 38 12.18 0.14 13.58
C ILE A 38 11.31 -1.12 13.52
N GLU A 39 10.20 -1.07 14.21
CA GLU A 39 9.13 -2.06 14.12
C GLU A 39 7.96 -1.46 13.34
N MET A 40 7.23 -2.28 12.58
CA MET A 40 6.14 -1.84 11.74
C MET A 40 4.91 -2.72 11.91
N GLU A 41 3.74 -2.09 12.06
CA GLU A 41 2.47 -2.81 12.03
C GLU A 41 2.09 -3.17 10.58
N PRO A 42 1.41 -4.31 10.37
CA PRO A 42 0.81 -4.59 9.06
C PRO A 42 -0.09 -3.43 8.62
N PRO A 43 0.06 -2.93 7.39
CA PRO A 43 -0.74 -1.81 6.92
C PRO A 43 -2.22 -2.17 6.86
N THR A 44 -3.06 -1.23 7.22
CA THR A 44 -4.50 -1.36 7.00
C THR A 44 -4.89 -0.73 5.68
N VAL A 45 -5.78 -1.40 4.95
CA VAL A 45 -6.29 -0.93 3.67
C VAL A 45 -7.80 -0.71 3.78
N GLU A 46 -8.26 0.46 3.37
CA GLU A 46 -9.68 0.83 3.36
C GLU A 46 -10.04 1.41 2.00
N VAL A 47 -11.20 1.01 1.48
CA VAL A 47 -11.82 1.65 0.32
C VAL A 47 -12.78 2.72 0.82
N LEU A 48 -12.47 3.96 0.51
CA LEU A 48 -13.25 5.11 0.93
C LEU A 48 -14.12 5.61 -0.23
N PRO A 49 -15.43 5.80 -0.05
CA PRO A 49 -16.21 6.60 -0.96
C PRO A 49 -15.57 7.99 -1.10
N ARG A 50 -15.46 8.51 -2.33
CA ARG A 50 -14.85 9.82 -2.58
C ARG A 50 -15.42 10.93 -1.70
N ALA A 51 -16.73 10.94 -1.48
CA ALA A 51 -17.39 11.95 -0.64
C ALA A 51 -16.87 11.89 0.82
N LYS A 52 -16.67 10.68 1.38
CA LYS A 52 -16.11 10.48 2.72
C LYS A 52 -14.64 10.95 2.76
N PHE A 53 -13.87 10.63 1.74
CA PHE A 53 -12.47 11.07 1.61
C PHE A 53 -12.38 12.60 1.56
N LEU A 54 -13.16 13.27 0.70
CA LEU A 54 -13.18 14.74 0.60
C LEU A 54 -13.59 15.40 1.92
N ALA A 55 -14.62 14.87 2.59
CA ALA A 55 -15.04 15.38 3.91
C ALA A 55 -13.93 15.21 4.97
N MET A 56 -13.19 14.12 4.93
CA MET A 56 -12.06 13.86 5.83
C MET A 56 -10.91 14.84 5.57
N ILE A 57 -10.54 15.08 4.32
CA ILE A 57 -9.51 16.06 3.92
C ILE A 57 -9.92 17.46 4.37
N ALA A 58 -11.19 17.86 4.15
CA ALA A 58 -11.71 19.18 4.52
C ALA A 58 -11.75 19.39 6.05
N SER A 59 -12.09 18.34 6.82
CA SER A 59 -12.32 18.50 8.27
C SER A 59 -11.06 18.49 9.12
N ARG A 60 -10.06 17.69 8.79
CA ARG A 60 -8.88 17.44 9.64
C ARG A 60 -7.55 17.38 8.90
N GLY A 61 -7.59 17.04 7.60
CA GLY A 61 -6.44 16.45 6.95
C GLY A 61 -5.23 17.36 6.81
N ILE A 62 -5.42 18.56 6.29
CA ILE A 62 -4.30 19.37 5.80
C ILE A 62 -3.73 20.29 6.87
N ARG A 63 -4.60 20.89 7.70
CA ARG A 63 -4.15 21.85 8.74
C ARG A 63 -3.21 21.24 9.78
N ASP A 64 -3.43 19.95 10.09
CA ASP A 64 -2.69 19.22 11.12
C ASP A 64 -1.85 18.10 10.54
N SER A 65 -1.42 18.26 9.28
CA SER A 65 -0.62 17.27 8.58
C SER A 65 0.37 17.94 7.63
N PHE A 66 1.42 17.20 7.31
CA PHE A 66 2.26 17.44 6.13
C PHE A 66 1.71 16.58 5.01
N VAL A 67 1.34 17.19 3.89
CA VAL A 67 0.70 16.51 2.77
C VAL A 67 1.51 16.78 1.50
N VAL A 68 1.76 15.71 0.75
CA VAL A 68 2.44 15.77 -0.54
C VAL A 68 1.58 15.02 -1.55
N MET A 69 1.42 15.59 -2.72
CA MET A 69 0.70 15.00 -3.84
C MET A 69 1.64 14.70 -4.99
N PHE A 70 1.31 13.63 -5.74
CA PHE A 70 2.04 13.23 -6.94
C PHE A 70 1.03 12.84 -8.02
N ASP A 71 1.20 13.37 -9.22
CA ASP A 71 0.47 12.84 -10.36
C ASP A 71 1.07 11.50 -10.79
N ILE A 72 0.22 10.55 -11.14
CA ILE A 72 0.66 9.34 -11.81
C ILE A 72 0.75 9.68 -13.30
N THR A 73 1.96 9.58 -13.85
CA THR A 73 2.28 10.03 -15.22
C THR A 73 2.42 8.89 -16.22
N GLU A 74 2.60 7.66 -15.74
CA GLU A 74 2.79 6.47 -16.57
C GLU A 74 2.20 5.23 -15.89
N GLY A 75 1.74 4.28 -16.67
CA GLY A 75 1.16 3.01 -16.21
C GLY A 75 -0.31 3.11 -15.81
N LEU A 76 -0.60 3.96 -14.86
CA LEU A 76 -1.95 4.38 -14.44
C LEU A 76 -2.10 5.88 -14.64
N SER A 77 -3.32 6.37 -14.47
CA SER A 77 -3.61 7.80 -14.42
C SER A 77 -4.35 8.12 -13.12
N GLY A 78 -4.01 9.24 -12.52
CA GLY A 78 -4.62 9.65 -11.26
C GLY A 78 -3.69 10.46 -10.38
N LEU A 79 -4.02 10.49 -9.12
CA LEU A 79 -3.30 11.23 -8.09
C LEU A 79 -2.98 10.31 -6.93
N THR A 80 -1.78 10.42 -6.39
CA THR A 80 -1.42 9.82 -5.10
C THR A 80 -1.18 10.92 -4.08
N ILE A 81 -1.53 10.64 -2.84
CA ILE A 81 -1.41 11.57 -1.73
C ILE A 81 -0.72 10.85 -0.59
N LEU A 82 0.36 11.44 -0.08
CA LEU A 82 1.03 11.00 1.13
C LEU A 82 0.79 12.04 2.22
N GLN A 83 0.33 11.58 3.38
CA GLN A 83 -0.03 12.43 4.50
C GLN A 83 0.64 11.94 5.78
N PHE A 84 1.30 12.84 6.47
CA PHE A 84 1.84 12.64 7.81
C PHE A 84 1.15 13.59 8.79
N PRO A 85 0.47 13.10 9.83
CA PRO A 85 0.01 13.94 10.94
C PRO A 85 1.17 14.73 11.55
N LYS A 86 0.93 15.96 12.04
CA LYS A 86 1.98 16.80 12.65
C LYS A 86 2.76 16.10 13.75
N LYS A 87 2.06 15.26 14.55
CA LYS A 87 2.72 14.45 15.59
C LYS A 87 3.76 13.51 14.97
N SER A 88 3.40 12.84 13.88
CA SER A 88 4.30 11.92 13.16
C SER A 88 5.45 12.66 12.49
N VAL A 89 5.21 13.85 11.94
CA VAL A 89 6.26 14.72 11.38
C VAL A 89 7.30 15.07 12.42
N ARG A 90 6.87 15.54 13.59
CA ARG A 90 7.78 15.87 14.70
C ARG A 90 8.61 14.67 15.14
N ALA A 91 7.93 13.52 15.29
CA ALA A 91 8.57 12.26 15.63
C ALA A 91 9.65 11.87 14.61
N LEU A 92 9.35 11.96 13.31
CA LEU A 92 10.29 11.65 12.24
C LEU A 92 11.48 12.60 12.21
N VAL A 93 11.23 13.90 12.34
CA VAL A 93 12.31 14.91 12.38
C VAL A 93 13.23 14.65 13.57
N SER A 94 12.66 14.33 14.73
CA SER A 94 13.44 13.96 15.92
C SER A 94 14.32 12.73 15.67
N LEU A 95 13.77 11.69 15.06
CA LEU A 95 14.51 10.47 14.76
C LEU A 95 15.64 10.69 13.73
N LEU A 96 15.39 11.51 12.72
CA LEU A 96 16.35 11.76 11.64
C LEU A 96 17.47 12.72 12.03
N LEU A 97 17.12 13.78 12.76
CA LEU A 97 18.03 14.91 13.03
C LEU A 97 18.51 14.94 14.48
N GLY A 98 17.97 14.08 15.35
CA GLY A 98 18.26 14.08 16.78
C GLY A 98 17.76 15.34 17.49
N MET A 99 16.74 16.02 16.93
CA MET A 99 16.15 17.23 17.49
C MET A 99 15.07 16.88 18.53
N ASP A 100 14.87 17.76 19.51
CA ASP A 100 13.79 17.58 20.47
C ASP A 100 12.43 17.78 19.77
N PRO A 101 11.47 16.85 19.92
CA PRO A 101 10.13 16.98 19.35
C PRO A 101 9.34 18.21 19.84
N GLU A 102 9.78 18.84 20.95
CA GLU A 102 9.14 20.04 21.52
C GLU A 102 9.58 21.34 20.81
N ASP A 103 10.66 21.33 20.03
CA ASP A 103 11.09 22.49 19.26
C ASP A 103 10.03 22.88 18.23
N GLU A 104 9.52 24.12 18.35
CA GLU A 104 8.51 24.67 17.45
C GLU A 104 9.14 25.01 16.10
N GLY A 105 8.72 24.28 15.07
CA GLY A 105 8.94 24.64 13.69
C GLY A 105 9.72 23.60 12.89
N MET A 106 9.10 23.19 11.79
CA MET A 106 9.79 22.43 10.76
C MET A 106 10.59 23.42 9.92
N ASP A 107 11.88 23.49 10.18
CA ASP A 107 12.82 24.26 9.36
C ASP A 107 13.02 23.61 7.97
N GLU A 108 13.85 24.20 7.14
CA GLU A 108 14.11 23.68 5.79
C GLU A 108 14.74 22.28 5.83
N MET A 109 15.55 21.97 6.84
CA MET A 109 16.18 20.67 7.02
C MET A 109 15.16 19.61 7.41
N GLY A 110 14.24 19.93 8.33
CA GLY A 110 13.13 19.04 8.69
C GLY A 110 12.20 18.77 7.51
N ARG A 111 11.88 19.78 6.69
CA ARG A 111 11.13 19.59 5.44
C ARG A 111 11.83 18.65 4.48
N SER A 112 13.12 18.83 4.26
CA SER A 112 13.92 17.97 3.38
C SER A 112 13.93 16.52 3.88
N ALA A 113 14.09 16.33 5.18
CA ALA A 113 14.08 15.01 5.81
C ALA A 113 12.73 14.29 5.63
N ILE A 114 11.61 14.98 5.85
CA ILE A 114 10.27 14.41 5.63
C ILE A 114 10.01 14.12 4.16
N MET A 115 10.49 14.97 3.25
CA MET A 115 10.38 14.72 1.82
C MET A 115 11.14 13.47 1.39
N GLU A 116 12.31 13.21 1.97
CA GLU A 116 13.10 12.00 1.69
C GLU A 116 12.38 10.74 2.16
N ILE A 117 11.84 10.73 3.37
CA ILE A 117 10.99 9.62 3.86
C ILE A 117 9.76 9.46 2.96
N GLY A 118 9.14 10.56 2.59
CA GLY A 118 8.01 10.56 1.66
C GLY A 118 8.35 9.90 0.33
N ASN A 119 9.49 10.22 -0.24
CA ASN A 119 9.97 9.61 -1.49
C ASN A 119 10.18 8.10 -1.36
N ILE A 120 10.74 7.64 -0.24
CA ILE A 120 10.90 6.20 0.02
C ILE A 120 9.55 5.51 0.08
N LEU A 121 8.63 6.01 0.90
CA LEU A 121 7.32 5.41 1.07
C LEU A 121 6.51 5.41 -0.23
N ILE A 122 6.50 6.54 -0.96
CA ILE A 122 5.74 6.63 -2.20
C ILE A 122 6.31 5.70 -3.28
N SER A 123 7.63 5.55 -3.37
CA SER A 123 8.28 4.64 -4.31
C SER A 123 7.86 3.19 -4.05
N VAL A 124 7.82 2.79 -2.79
CA VAL A 124 7.38 1.45 -2.41
C VAL A 124 5.93 1.19 -2.81
N TYR A 125 5.01 2.12 -2.56
CA TYR A 125 3.63 1.97 -3.01
C TYR A 125 3.50 1.98 -4.53
N THR A 126 4.32 2.76 -5.22
CA THR A 126 4.36 2.81 -6.68
C THR A 126 4.84 1.49 -7.29
N ASP A 127 5.86 0.88 -6.69
CA ASP A 127 6.37 -0.44 -7.11
C ASP A 127 5.30 -1.54 -6.97
N ILE A 128 4.47 -1.46 -5.93
CA ILE A 128 3.34 -2.38 -5.79
C ILE A 128 2.30 -2.17 -6.87
N LEU A 129 1.92 -0.94 -7.12
CA LEU A 129 0.99 -0.64 -8.21
C LEU A 129 1.52 -1.16 -9.54
N ALA A 130 2.82 -0.98 -9.81
CA ALA A 130 3.47 -1.50 -11.00
C ALA A 130 3.40 -3.03 -11.07
N GLN A 131 3.63 -3.73 -9.97
CA GLN A 131 3.49 -5.18 -9.90
C GLN A 131 2.06 -5.65 -10.13
N LEU A 132 1.08 -4.98 -9.52
CA LEU A 132 -0.34 -5.32 -9.65
C LEU A 132 -0.86 -5.15 -11.08
N ILE A 133 -0.41 -4.14 -11.81
CA ILE A 133 -0.84 -3.90 -13.20
C ILE A 133 0.07 -4.58 -14.23
N GLY A 134 1.25 -5.06 -13.84
CA GLY A 134 2.25 -5.67 -14.73
C GLY A 134 2.93 -4.66 -15.67
N GLU A 135 2.94 -3.38 -15.32
CA GLU A 135 3.53 -2.29 -16.10
C GLU A 135 4.24 -1.30 -15.17
N PRO A 136 5.29 -0.60 -15.62
CA PRO A 136 5.92 0.46 -14.84
C PRO A 136 4.91 1.55 -14.48
N VAL A 137 5.03 2.09 -13.27
CA VAL A 137 4.27 3.25 -12.81
C VAL A 137 5.27 4.36 -12.50
N SER A 138 5.04 5.54 -13.07
CA SER A 138 5.88 6.72 -12.85
C SER A 138 5.08 7.82 -12.19
N LEU A 139 5.75 8.61 -11.36
CA LEU A 139 5.15 9.73 -10.65
C LEU A 139 5.79 11.06 -11.08
N SER A 140 5.02 12.14 -10.97
CA SER A 140 5.54 13.50 -11.09
C SER A 140 6.48 13.83 -9.92
N PRO A 141 7.26 14.92 -10.01
CA PRO A 141 7.87 15.50 -8.83
C PRO A 141 6.83 15.80 -7.73
N PRO A 142 7.22 15.71 -6.45
CA PRO A 142 6.32 15.96 -5.33
C PRO A 142 5.79 17.40 -5.32
N LYS A 143 4.49 17.52 -5.05
CA LYS A 143 3.80 18.80 -4.87
C LYS A 143 3.38 18.94 -3.42
N PRO A 144 4.08 19.70 -2.57
CA PRO A 144 3.64 19.98 -1.22
C PRO A 144 2.28 20.72 -1.25
N VAL A 145 1.39 20.35 -0.34
CA VAL A 145 0.07 20.98 -0.19
C VAL A 145 0.11 21.86 1.05
N GLU A 146 0.01 23.16 0.85
CA GLU A 146 0.14 24.14 1.93
C GLU A 146 -1.22 24.59 2.49
N SER A 147 -2.29 24.41 1.72
CA SER A 147 -3.62 24.82 2.11
C SER A 147 -4.71 23.81 1.70
N LEU A 148 -5.85 23.89 2.37
CA LEU A 148 -7.04 23.13 1.97
C LEU A 148 -7.47 23.47 0.54
N TYR A 149 -7.33 24.73 0.16
CA TYR A 149 -7.68 25.21 -1.19
C TYR A 149 -6.82 24.50 -2.27
N ASP A 150 -5.52 24.35 -2.05
CA ASP A 150 -4.64 23.64 -3.00
C ASP A 150 -5.07 22.19 -3.17
N ALA A 151 -5.41 21.51 -2.07
CA ALA A 151 -5.90 20.14 -2.12
C ALA A 151 -7.24 20.02 -2.86
N GLU A 152 -8.17 20.94 -2.58
CA GLU A 152 -9.48 20.97 -3.24
C GLU A 152 -9.33 21.21 -4.75
N MET A 153 -8.43 22.10 -5.17
CA MET A 153 -8.17 22.37 -6.58
C MET A 153 -7.59 21.13 -7.29
N GLU A 154 -6.62 20.45 -6.70
CA GLU A 154 -6.06 19.22 -7.27
C GLU A 154 -7.11 18.09 -7.37
N LEU A 155 -7.94 17.93 -6.35
CA LEU A 155 -9.00 16.92 -6.31
C LEU A 155 -10.22 17.28 -7.19
N ALA A 156 -10.39 18.54 -7.56
CA ALA A 156 -11.47 19.02 -8.43
C ALA A 156 -11.13 18.94 -9.93
N ARG A 157 -9.96 18.45 -10.29
CA ARG A 157 -9.52 18.33 -11.69
C ARG A 157 -10.52 17.52 -12.53
N PRO A 158 -10.67 17.86 -13.82
CA PRO A 158 -11.66 17.21 -14.70
C PRO A 158 -11.46 15.69 -14.81
N ASP A 159 -10.19 15.22 -14.85
CA ASP A 159 -9.81 13.81 -14.97
C ASP A 159 -10.13 12.98 -13.72
N LEU A 160 -10.30 13.63 -12.55
CA LEU A 160 -10.69 13.00 -11.29
C LEU A 160 -12.18 13.16 -10.96
N ARG A 161 -12.97 13.80 -11.84
CA ARG A 161 -14.38 14.10 -11.56
C ARG A 161 -15.24 12.86 -11.36
N ASP A 162 -14.99 11.83 -12.14
CA ASP A 162 -15.76 10.59 -12.16
C ASP A 162 -15.22 9.51 -11.21
N VAL A 163 -14.22 9.86 -10.39
CA VAL A 163 -13.72 8.98 -9.33
C VAL A 163 -14.77 8.83 -8.26
N THR A 164 -15.14 7.59 -7.96
CA THR A 164 -16.14 7.25 -6.94
C THR A 164 -15.53 6.73 -5.66
N GLU A 165 -14.36 6.09 -5.75
CA GLU A 165 -13.67 5.41 -4.65
C GLU A 165 -12.20 5.79 -4.61
N VAL A 166 -11.65 5.81 -3.39
CA VAL A 166 -10.24 6.10 -3.08
C VAL A 166 -9.71 4.96 -2.25
N LEU A 167 -8.56 4.43 -2.60
CA LEU A 167 -7.84 3.49 -1.75
C LEU A 167 -7.01 4.24 -0.72
N ALA A 168 -7.21 3.90 0.54
CA ALA A 168 -6.49 4.46 1.66
C ALA A 168 -5.67 3.37 2.35
N PHE A 169 -4.39 3.60 2.49
CA PHE A 169 -3.46 2.75 3.21
C PHE A 169 -2.96 3.51 4.44
N LYS A 170 -3.11 2.92 5.59
CA LYS A 170 -2.57 3.45 6.83
C LYS A 170 -1.41 2.57 7.28
N THR A 171 -0.28 3.20 7.56
CA THR A 171 0.94 2.56 8.04
C THR A 171 1.32 3.15 9.37
N ARG A 172 1.76 2.31 10.30
CA ARG A 172 2.32 2.71 11.58
C ARG A 172 3.66 2.03 11.78
N PHE A 173 4.63 2.78 12.24
CA PHE A 173 5.92 2.25 12.63
C PHE A 173 6.41 2.89 13.94
N TYR A 174 7.27 2.17 14.62
CA TYR A 174 7.74 2.50 15.96
C TYR A 174 9.24 2.41 16.03
N GLN A 175 9.84 3.36 16.75
CA GLN A 175 11.22 3.28 17.18
C GLN A 175 11.30 3.69 18.64
N ALA A 176 11.74 2.80 19.52
CA ALA A 176 11.73 3.00 20.94
C ALA A 176 10.35 3.46 21.45
N ASN A 177 10.23 4.70 21.95
CA ASN A 177 8.96 5.28 22.42
C ASN A 177 8.29 6.20 21.40
N THR A 178 8.74 6.17 20.15
CA THR A 178 8.26 7.04 19.09
C THR A 178 7.29 6.29 18.17
N ASP A 179 6.10 6.84 18.02
CA ASP A 179 5.02 6.31 17.17
C ASP A 179 4.80 7.23 15.97
N VAL A 180 4.91 6.67 14.78
CA VAL A 180 4.73 7.39 13.52
C VAL A 180 3.60 6.75 12.71
N GLU A 181 2.63 7.57 12.34
CA GLU A 181 1.58 7.20 11.40
C GLU A 181 1.80 7.91 10.07
N SER A 182 1.52 7.19 8.97
CA SER A 182 1.40 7.76 7.63
C SER A 182 0.18 7.23 6.92
N PHE A 183 -0.36 8.04 6.01
CA PHE A 183 -1.49 7.66 5.17
C PHE A 183 -1.08 7.86 3.72
N PHE A 184 -1.29 6.83 2.92
CA PHE A 184 -1.18 6.89 1.48
C PHE A 184 -2.56 6.73 0.86
N TYR A 185 -2.90 7.60 -0.08
CA TYR A 185 -4.17 7.52 -0.81
C TYR A 185 -3.89 7.41 -2.30
N LEU A 186 -4.56 6.48 -2.94
CA LEU A 186 -4.61 6.36 -4.39
C LEU A 186 -5.99 6.83 -4.86
N VAL A 187 -5.98 7.86 -5.70
CA VAL A 187 -7.15 8.46 -6.35
C VAL A 187 -7.01 8.22 -7.86
N PRO A 188 -7.38 7.02 -8.36
CA PRO A 188 -7.23 6.69 -9.76
C PRO A 188 -8.29 7.39 -10.60
N THR A 189 -7.99 7.73 -11.84
CA THR A 189 -9.04 8.07 -12.81
C THR A 189 -9.95 6.86 -13.03
N LYS A 190 -11.12 7.08 -13.63
CA LYS A 190 -12.05 5.98 -13.93
C LYS A 190 -11.39 4.91 -14.80
N ASP A 191 -10.66 5.31 -15.84
CA ASP A 191 -10.00 4.38 -16.75
C ASP A 191 -8.87 3.60 -16.05
N ALA A 192 -8.13 4.26 -15.16
CA ALA A 192 -7.11 3.62 -14.33
C ALA A 192 -7.71 2.63 -13.34
N PHE A 193 -8.88 2.96 -12.77
CA PHE A 193 -9.65 2.05 -11.94
C PHE A 193 -10.04 0.78 -12.72
N ASP A 194 -10.69 0.95 -13.86
CA ASP A 194 -11.15 -0.16 -14.70
C ASP A 194 -9.97 -1.03 -15.16
N LYS A 195 -8.82 -0.41 -15.49
CA LYS A 195 -7.59 -1.12 -15.85
C LYS A 195 -7.05 -1.95 -14.67
N LEU A 196 -6.96 -1.38 -13.48
CA LEU A 196 -6.46 -2.07 -12.28
C LEU A 196 -7.34 -3.28 -11.95
N VAL A 197 -8.68 -3.10 -11.94
CA VAL A 197 -9.63 -4.18 -11.72
C VAL A 197 -9.44 -5.30 -12.73
N SER A 198 -9.39 -4.98 -14.03
CA SER A 198 -9.23 -5.97 -15.10
C SER A 198 -7.92 -6.75 -14.99
N ARG A 199 -6.83 -6.09 -14.58
CA ARG A 199 -5.53 -6.75 -14.37
C ARG A 199 -5.55 -7.70 -13.18
N LEU A 200 -6.14 -7.28 -12.08
CA LEU A 200 -6.31 -8.13 -10.90
C LEU A 200 -7.16 -9.37 -11.22
N GLU A 201 -8.25 -9.22 -11.93
CA GLU A 201 -9.10 -10.36 -12.36
C GLU A 201 -8.34 -11.33 -13.26
N ALA A 202 -7.58 -10.83 -14.24
CA ALA A 202 -6.78 -11.67 -15.13
C ALA A 202 -5.69 -12.48 -14.39
N GLN A 203 -5.09 -11.90 -13.37
CA GLN A 203 -4.12 -12.62 -12.53
C GLN A 203 -4.74 -13.81 -11.82
N ILE A 204 -5.98 -13.67 -11.34
CA ILE A 204 -6.68 -14.76 -10.65
C ILE A 204 -7.02 -15.89 -11.59
N GLU A 205 -7.61 -15.56 -12.74
CA GLU A 205 -7.96 -16.58 -13.74
C GLU A 205 -6.72 -17.40 -14.10
N SER A 206 -5.55 -16.75 -14.15
CA SER A 206 -4.27 -17.43 -14.41
C SER A 206 -3.81 -18.34 -13.27
N ILE A 207 -4.16 -18.03 -12.03
CA ILE A 207 -3.85 -18.87 -10.85
C ILE A 207 -4.85 -20.02 -10.73
N GLY A 208 -6.13 -19.76 -10.98
CA GLY A 208 -7.19 -20.78 -10.95
C GLY A 208 -7.00 -21.86 -12.02
N THR A 209 -6.52 -21.50 -13.20
CA THR A 209 -6.23 -22.46 -14.29
C THR A 209 -4.95 -23.27 -14.07
N LYS A 210 -4.03 -22.84 -13.21
CA LYS A 210 -2.84 -23.61 -12.80
C LYS A 210 -3.11 -24.60 -11.66
N GLY A 211 -4.28 -24.55 -11.05
CA GLY A 211 -4.68 -25.44 -9.95
C GLY A 211 -5.17 -26.83 -10.38
N ASP A 212 -5.39 -27.08 -11.66
CA ASP A 212 -5.60 -28.42 -12.20
C ASP A 212 -4.25 -29.10 -12.45
N ILE A 213 -3.67 -29.66 -11.40
CA ILE A 213 -2.54 -30.61 -11.52
C ILE A 213 -3.15 -31.90 -12.07
N PRO A 214 -2.83 -32.31 -13.31
CA PRO A 214 -3.18 -33.66 -13.76
C PRO A 214 -2.24 -34.65 -13.08
N GLY A 215 -2.73 -35.37 -12.08
CA GLY A 215 -1.92 -36.40 -11.43
C GLY A 215 -2.42 -36.97 -10.11
N SER A 216 -3.73 -37.19 -9.95
CA SER A 216 -4.24 -38.01 -8.86
C SER A 216 -5.16 -39.14 -9.37
N GLU A 217 -4.86 -39.69 -10.53
CA GLU A 217 -5.44 -41.01 -10.93
C GLU A 217 -4.28 -42.01 -10.94
N GLY A 218 -4.32 -42.96 -10.01
CA GLY A 218 -3.54 -44.16 -10.14
C GLY A 218 -2.69 -44.58 -8.97
N ALA A 219 -3.30 -44.91 -7.84
CA ALA A 219 -2.68 -45.83 -6.88
C ALA A 219 -3.75 -46.54 -6.03
N GLU A 220 -4.72 -47.18 -6.72
CA GLU A 220 -5.41 -48.31 -6.15
C GLU A 220 -5.10 -49.52 -7.05
N ALA A 221 -4.27 -50.44 -6.52
CA ALA A 221 -4.39 -51.88 -6.75
C ALA A 221 -3.06 -52.57 -6.34
N GLY A 222 -3.08 -53.31 -5.30
CA GLY A 222 -1.95 -54.15 -4.93
C GLY A 222 -2.03 -54.69 -3.51
N MET A 223 -3.24 -55.10 -3.12
CA MET A 223 -3.44 -56.01 -1.99
C MET A 223 -3.02 -57.37 -2.44
N ASN A 224 -1.92 -57.90 -1.92
CA ASN A 224 -1.67 -59.35 -2.00
C ASN A 224 -1.24 -59.85 -0.62
N THR A 225 -2.06 -60.77 -0.17
CA THR A 225 -2.03 -61.53 1.05
C THR A 225 -1.01 -62.66 0.97
N ASP A 226 -0.34 -62.92 2.12
CA ASP A 226 0.04 -64.20 2.71
C ASP A 226 1.25 -64.98 2.18
N PRO A 227 1.67 -66.02 2.98
CA PRO A 227 1.83 -66.12 4.44
C PRO A 227 3.19 -66.71 4.89
N GLU A 228 3.37 -66.78 6.21
CA GLU A 228 4.09 -67.79 7.03
C GLU A 228 5.39 -68.40 6.50
N GLU A 229 6.41 -68.33 7.30
CA GLU A 229 7.11 -69.46 7.95
C GLU A 229 8.30 -68.93 8.83
N ASN A 230 8.18 -69.13 10.10
CA ASN A 230 8.81 -70.13 10.92
C ASN A 230 10.32 -70.25 10.83
N GLY A 231 11.02 -70.07 11.92
CA GLY A 231 12.40 -70.56 12.05
C GLY A 231 13.21 -69.95 13.21
N SER A 232 12.92 -70.40 14.38
CA SER A 232 13.86 -70.78 15.46
C SER A 232 15.37 -70.59 15.23
N GLY A 233 16.05 -70.14 16.26
CA GLY A 233 17.43 -70.57 16.55
C GLY A 233 18.33 -69.55 17.16
N GLU A 234 18.45 -69.59 18.44
CA GLU A 234 19.67 -69.72 19.25
C GLU A 234 20.95 -68.97 18.85
N GLY A 235 21.48 -68.26 19.81
CA GLY A 235 22.86 -67.74 19.86
C GLY A 235 23.01 -66.60 20.83
#